data_9da30d72182fc43ef6e69c1c4c44f0fa
#
_entry.id   9da30d72182fc43ef6e69c1c4c44f0fa
#
_cell.length_a   1.000
_cell.length_b   1.000
_cell.length_c   1.000
_cell.angle_alpha   90.00
_cell.angle_beta   90.00
_cell.angle_gamma   90.00
#
_symmetry.space_group_name_H-M   'P 1'
#
loop_
_entity.id
_entity.type
_entity.pdbx_description
1 polymer ?
#
loop_
_entity_poly.entity_id
_entity_poly.type
_entity_poly.pdbx_seq_one_letter_code
_entity_poly.pdbx_strand_id
1 'polypeptide(L)'
;MKLTPHAPLAALNTLGLEAHCLWLAEVAQLDDLCQLRANPELSALPRLVLGGGSNILFCNDFAGLVVLNRMKGIELQDDGSHWLLHVAAGEEWYQLVCHALQQGWHGLENLALIPGTVGAAPVQ
;
A
#
# COMPACT_ATOMS: atom_id res chain seq x y z
N MET A 1 14.83 -3.30 0.54
CA MET A 1 14.12 -2.44 1.50
C MET A 1 14.87 -1.12 1.69
N LYS A 2 14.17 0.02 1.68
CA LYS A 2 14.75 1.33 2.03
C LYS A 2 14.22 1.75 3.39
N LEU A 3 15.13 2.11 4.31
CA LEU A 3 14.82 2.54 5.67
C LEU A 3 15.27 3.99 5.85
N THR A 4 14.36 4.87 6.31
CA THR A 4 14.63 6.30 6.48
C THR A 4 14.22 6.72 7.90
N PRO A 5 15.16 7.20 8.75
CA PRO A 5 14.84 7.73 10.06
C PRO A 5 14.23 9.14 9.95
N HIS A 6 13.36 9.49 10.88
CA HIS A 6 12.71 10.80 10.97
C HIS A 6 12.15 11.31 9.64
N ALA A 7 11.46 10.40 8.92
CA ALA A 7 10.99 10.69 7.55
C ALA A 7 9.75 11.58 7.58
N PRO A 8 9.68 12.61 6.68
CA PRO A 8 8.49 13.41 6.51
C PRO A 8 7.38 12.61 5.82
N LEU A 9 6.15 12.80 6.25
CA LEU A 9 4.96 12.09 5.76
C LEU A 9 4.06 12.96 4.88
N ALA A 10 4.37 14.26 4.70
CA ALA A 10 3.54 15.19 3.93
C ALA A 10 3.27 14.73 2.50
N ALA A 11 4.28 14.19 1.81
CA ALA A 11 4.14 13.64 0.46
C ALA A 11 3.49 12.25 0.42
N LEU A 12 3.22 11.64 1.58
CA LEU A 12 2.67 10.29 1.72
C LEU A 12 1.23 10.28 2.23
N ASN A 13 0.58 11.44 2.29
CA ASN A 13 -0.84 11.58 2.57
C ASN A 13 -1.46 12.61 1.63
N THR A 14 -2.70 12.36 1.19
CA THR A 14 -3.37 13.20 0.19
C THR A 14 -3.77 14.58 0.69
N LEU A 15 -3.84 14.77 2.01
CA LEU A 15 -4.11 16.07 2.62
C LEU A 15 -2.85 16.95 2.73
N GLY A 16 -1.66 16.41 2.43
CA GLY A 16 -0.40 17.13 2.51
C GLY A 16 -0.03 17.60 3.92
N LEU A 17 -0.57 16.95 4.95
CA LEU A 17 -0.33 17.33 6.33
C LEU A 17 1.11 17.06 6.73
N GLU A 18 1.72 18.07 7.33
CA GLU A 18 3.08 17.96 7.86
C GLU A 18 3.06 17.08 9.13
N ALA A 19 3.75 15.97 9.04
CA ALA A 19 4.02 15.05 10.14
C ALA A 19 5.29 14.27 9.81
N HIS A 20 5.93 13.71 10.83
CA HIS A 20 7.10 12.85 10.68
C HIS A 20 6.83 11.50 11.33
N CYS A 21 7.54 10.46 10.90
CA CYS A 21 7.57 9.19 11.61
C CYS A 21 8.97 8.91 12.16
N LEU A 22 9.06 8.08 13.19
CA LEU A 22 10.36 7.68 13.72
C LEU A 22 11.17 6.90 12.69
N TRP A 23 10.51 5.96 11.99
CA TRP A 23 11.09 5.20 10.89
C TRP A 23 10.08 5.04 9.75
N LEU A 24 10.56 5.21 8.51
CA LEU A 24 9.85 4.86 7.29
C LEU A 24 10.55 3.68 6.62
N ALA A 25 9.82 2.59 6.41
CA ALA A 25 10.28 1.44 5.64
C ALA A 25 9.49 1.34 4.33
N GLU A 26 10.17 1.50 3.20
CA GLU A 26 9.59 1.22 1.88
C GLU A 26 9.82 -0.26 1.55
N VAL A 27 8.73 -1.02 1.42
CA VAL A 27 8.74 -2.46 1.13
C VAL A 27 8.26 -2.72 -0.28
N ALA A 28 9.09 -3.39 -1.08
CA ALA A 28 8.82 -3.72 -2.47
C ALA A 28 8.64 -5.23 -2.70
N GLN A 29 9.02 -6.06 -1.74
CA GLN A 29 8.96 -7.52 -1.83
C GLN A 29 8.73 -8.17 -0.46
N LEU A 30 8.29 -9.41 -0.45
CA LEU A 30 7.97 -10.16 0.77
C LEU A 30 9.17 -10.27 1.72
N ASP A 31 10.38 -10.43 1.18
CA ASP A 31 11.61 -10.53 1.97
C ASP A 31 11.87 -9.26 2.81
N ASP A 32 11.51 -8.09 2.30
CA ASP A 32 11.60 -6.84 3.05
C ASP A 32 10.76 -6.89 4.34
N LEU A 33 9.55 -7.46 4.29
CA LEU A 33 8.70 -7.66 5.47
C LEU A 33 9.31 -8.66 6.45
N CYS A 34 9.91 -9.73 5.94
CA CYS A 34 10.63 -10.71 6.76
C CYS A 34 11.80 -10.06 7.50
N GLN A 35 12.57 -9.21 6.81
CA GLN A 35 13.68 -8.45 7.40
C GLN A 35 13.19 -7.46 8.48
N LEU A 36 12.09 -6.73 8.24
CA LEU A 36 11.50 -5.83 9.25
C LEU A 36 11.08 -6.61 10.50
N ARG A 37 10.47 -7.77 10.32
CA ARG A 37 10.03 -8.62 11.43
C ARG A 37 11.21 -9.20 12.22
N ALA A 38 12.29 -9.55 11.54
CA ALA A 38 13.50 -10.10 12.14
C ALA A 38 14.32 -9.08 12.92
N ASN A 39 14.12 -7.78 12.68
CA ASN A 39 14.82 -6.70 13.40
C ASN A 39 14.11 -6.41 14.73
N PRO A 40 14.75 -6.70 15.90
CA PRO A 40 14.10 -6.52 17.21
C PRO A 40 13.71 -5.08 17.53
N GLU A 41 14.52 -4.10 17.11
CA GLU A 41 14.27 -2.68 17.38
C GLU A 41 13.05 -2.19 16.60
N LEU A 42 12.97 -2.51 15.30
CA LEU A 42 11.85 -2.10 14.46
C LEU A 42 10.58 -2.88 14.78
N SER A 43 10.72 -4.17 15.13
CA SER A 43 9.57 -5.03 15.45
C SER A 43 8.89 -4.66 16.77
N ALA A 44 9.57 -3.99 17.69
CA ALA A 44 9.03 -3.51 18.94
C ALA A 44 8.24 -2.19 18.81
N LEU A 45 8.41 -1.46 17.70
CA LEU A 45 7.76 -0.17 17.50
C LEU A 45 6.27 -0.32 17.14
N PRO A 46 5.43 0.65 17.53
CA PRO A 46 4.09 0.81 16.95
C PRO A 46 4.20 0.86 15.42
N ARG A 47 3.28 0.19 14.71
CA ARG A 47 3.32 0.10 13.24
C ARG A 47 2.08 0.71 12.61
N LEU A 48 2.32 1.42 11.50
CA LEU A 48 1.29 1.90 10.59
C LEU A 48 1.64 1.41 9.19
N VAL A 49 0.76 0.60 8.59
CA VAL A 49 0.90 0.22 7.17
C VAL A 49 0.22 1.27 6.33
N LEU A 50 0.96 1.85 5.39
CA LEU A 50 0.50 2.93 4.54
C LEU A 50 0.50 2.49 3.08
N GLY A 51 -0.63 2.71 2.39
CA GLY A 51 -0.77 2.59 0.94
C GLY A 51 -0.59 3.95 0.26
N GLY A 52 -1.63 4.43 -0.44
CA GLY A 52 -1.63 5.75 -1.09
C GLY A 52 -1.82 6.95 -0.13
N GLY A 53 -2.09 6.71 1.15
CA GLY A 53 -2.32 7.79 2.14
C GLY A 53 -3.61 8.57 1.92
N SER A 54 -4.60 7.98 1.24
CA SER A 54 -5.86 8.65 0.88
C SER A 54 -6.92 8.62 1.98
N ASN A 55 -6.75 7.77 2.98
CA ASN A 55 -7.71 7.63 4.09
C ASN A 55 -7.00 7.69 5.45
N ILE A 56 -6.11 8.66 5.61
CA ILE A 56 -5.38 8.88 6.86
C ILE A 56 -5.31 10.36 7.20
N LEU A 57 -5.46 10.67 8.48
CA LEU A 57 -5.29 11.99 9.05
C LEU A 57 -4.17 11.95 10.09
N PHE A 58 -3.04 12.58 9.80
CA PHE A 58 -1.96 12.76 10.76
C PHE A 58 -2.23 14.00 11.61
N CYS A 59 -2.62 13.81 12.87
CA CYS A 59 -2.83 14.90 13.83
C CYS A 59 -1.54 15.32 14.53
N ASN A 60 -0.54 14.44 14.58
CA ASN A 60 0.78 14.63 15.19
C ASN A 60 1.81 13.73 14.48
N ASP A 61 3.06 13.89 14.85
CA ASP A 61 4.12 12.96 14.45
C ASP A 61 3.80 11.54 14.94
N PHE A 62 4.19 10.55 14.16
CA PHE A 62 4.00 9.14 14.49
C PHE A 62 5.29 8.57 15.09
N ALA A 63 5.29 8.36 16.40
CA ALA A 63 6.43 7.80 17.15
C ALA A 63 6.59 6.28 16.91
N GLY A 64 6.66 5.85 15.65
CA GLY A 64 6.69 4.44 15.28
C GLY A 64 7.25 4.20 13.88
N LEU A 65 7.04 2.98 13.41
CA LEU A 65 7.43 2.51 12.09
C LEU A 65 6.26 2.65 11.11
N VAL A 66 6.40 3.51 10.10
CA VAL A 66 5.51 3.53 8.93
C VAL A 66 6.05 2.54 7.90
N VAL A 67 5.24 1.56 7.52
CA VAL A 67 5.53 0.59 6.46
C VAL A 67 4.80 1.02 5.20
N LEU A 68 5.52 1.60 4.26
CA LEU A 68 4.98 2.03 2.97
C LEU A 68 5.01 0.85 1.99
N ASN A 69 3.83 0.35 1.63
CA ASN A 69 3.72 -0.80 0.73
C ASN A 69 3.88 -0.36 -0.73
N ARG A 70 4.94 -0.86 -1.37
CA ARG A 70 5.28 -0.65 -2.78
C ARG A 70 5.33 -1.95 -3.57
N MET A 71 4.83 -3.05 -3.01
CA MET A 71 4.80 -4.34 -3.71
C MET A 71 3.95 -4.26 -4.96
N LYS A 72 4.47 -4.80 -6.06
CA LYS A 72 3.86 -4.77 -7.40
C LYS A 72 3.69 -6.18 -7.95
N GLY A 73 2.70 -6.34 -8.82
CA GLY A 73 2.43 -7.57 -9.55
C GLY A 73 0.95 -7.87 -9.67
N ILE A 74 0.56 -8.37 -10.83
CA ILE A 74 -0.79 -8.83 -11.16
C ILE A 74 -0.65 -10.21 -11.80
N GLU A 75 -1.27 -11.21 -11.21
CA GLU A 75 -1.33 -12.58 -11.72
C GLU A 75 -2.79 -12.94 -12.00
N LEU A 76 -3.05 -13.50 -13.18
CA LEU A 76 -4.36 -13.97 -13.58
C LEU A 76 -4.42 -15.48 -13.47
N GLN A 77 -5.49 -15.97 -12.88
CA GLN A 77 -5.94 -17.35 -12.97
C GLN A 77 -7.34 -17.37 -13.58
N ASP A 78 -7.52 -18.13 -14.66
CA ASP A 78 -8.81 -18.32 -15.33
C ASP A 78 -9.27 -19.76 -15.07
N ASP A 79 -10.42 -19.92 -14.45
CA ASP A 79 -11.05 -21.23 -14.20
C ASP A 79 -12.11 -21.60 -15.26
N GLY A 80 -12.24 -20.79 -16.30
CA GLY A 80 -13.21 -20.93 -17.38
C GLY A 80 -14.60 -20.35 -17.07
N SER A 81 -14.83 -19.89 -15.83
CA SER A 81 -16.06 -19.25 -15.40
C SER A 81 -15.82 -17.86 -14.78
N HIS A 82 -14.66 -17.67 -14.19
CA HIS A 82 -14.26 -16.43 -13.52
C HIS A 82 -12.79 -16.09 -13.78
N TRP A 83 -12.48 -14.82 -13.82
CA TRP A 83 -11.10 -14.32 -13.73
C TRP A 83 -10.74 -14.08 -12.26
N LEU A 84 -9.79 -14.79 -11.74
CA LEU A 84 -9.24 -14.59 -10.42
C LEU A 84 -7.93 -13.82 -10.52
N LEU A 85 -7.94 -12.57 -10.05
CA LEU A 85 -6.77 -11.70 -10.05
C LEU A 85 -6.08 -11.75 -8.68
N HIS A 86 -4.85 -12.25 -8.64
CA HIS A 86 -3.95 -12.07 -7.50
C HIS A 86 -3.13 -10.80 -7.72
N VAL A 87 -3.40 -9.78 -6.92
CA VAL A 87 -2.82 -8.44 -7.11
C VAL A 87 -2.05 -8.01 -5.87
N ALA A 88 -0.83 -7.55 -6.08
CA ALA A 88 0.00 -7.04 -4.98
C ALA A 88 -0.62 -5.77 -4.37
N ALA A 89 -0.57 -5.67 -3.04
CA ALA A 89 -1.25 -4.63 -2.26
C ALA A 89 -0.78 -3.19 -2.57
N GLY A 90 0.41 -3.01 -3.12
CA GLY A 90 0.96 -1.72 -3.53
C GLY A 90 0.62 -1.28 -4.95
N GLU A 91 -0.18 -2.06 -5.71
CA GLU A 91 -0.71 -1.62 -7.00
C GLU A 91 -1.72 -0.48 -6.81
N GLU A 92 -1.75 0.47 -7.75
CA GLU A 92 -2.73 1.54 -7.78
C GLU A 92 -4.10 0.99 -8.19
N TRP A 93 -5.13 1.21 -7.36
CA TRP A 93 -6.46 0.66 -7.61
C TRP A 93 -7.04 1.08 -8.96
N TYR A 94 -7.01 2.38 -9.27
CA TYR A 94 -7.54 2.88 -10.54
C TYR A 94 -6.81 2.28 -11.76
N GLN A 95 -5.50 2.12 -11.68
CA GLN A 95 -4.71 1.51 -12.75
C GLN A 95 -5.06 0.02 -12.94
N LEU A 96 -5.32 -0.70 -11.84
CA LEU A 96 -5.81 -2.08 -11.92
C LEU A 96 -7.15 -2.15 -12.65
N VAL A 97 -8.12 -1.27 -12.32
CA VAL A 97 -9.43 -1.24 -12.99
C VAL A 97 -9.28 -0.96 -14.48
N CYS A 98 -8.48 0.04 -14.85
CA CYS A 98 -8.20 0.36 -16.26
C CYS A 98 -7.54 -0.83 -16.99
N HIS A 99 -6.58 -1.48 -16.34
CA HIS A 99 -5.91 -2.66 -16.90
C HIS A 99 -6.91 -3.81 -17.12
N ALA A 100 -7.73 -4.13 -16.13
CA ALA A 100 -8.76 -5.16 -16.23
C ALA A 100 -9.72 -4.92 -17.40
N LEU A 101 -10.19 -3.67 -17.56
CA LEU A 101 -11.04 -3.28 -18.69
C LEU A 101 -10.36 -3.47 -20.04
N GLN A 102 -9.10 -3.06 -20.17
CA GLN A 102 -8.32 -3.24 -21.40
C GLN A 102 -8.13 -4.71 -21.77
N GLN A 103 -8.07 -5.59 -20.79
CA GLN A 103 -7.97 -7.04 -20.98
C GLN A 103 -9.36 -7.71 -21.19
N GLY A 104 -10.46 -6.97 -21.04
CA GLY A 104 -11.82 -7.52 -21.11
C GLY A 104 -12.26 -8.27 -19.85
N TRP A 105 -11.58 -8.06 -18.72
CA TRP A 105 -11.93 -8.65 -17.41
C TRP A 105 -12.91 -7.72 -16.71
N HIS A 106 -14.19 -7.96 -16.89
CA HIS A 106 -15.27 -7.12 -16.38
C HIS A 106 -15.61 -7.43 -14.91
N GLY A 107 -16.15 -6.43 -14.20
CA GLY A 107 -16.66 -6.55 -12.84
C GLY A 107 -16.12 -5.53 -11.83
N LEU A 108 -15.06 -4.78 -12.19
CA LEU A 108 -14.46 -3.75 -11.33
C LEU A 108 -14.83 -2.31 -11.70
N GLU A 109 -15.57 -2.11 -12.81
CA GLU A 109 -15.81 -0.81 -13.43
C GLU A 109 -16.46 0.20 -12.48
N ASN A 110 -17.46 -0.26 -11.73
CA ASN A 110 -18.21 0.58 -10.80
C ASN A 110 -17.41 1.00 -9.56
N LEU A 111 -16.24 0.40 -9.35
CA LEU A 111 -15.35 0.66 -8.23
C LEU A 111 -14.13 1.50 -8.63
N ALA A 112 -14.09 2.01 -9.87
CA ALA A 112 -12.92 2.67 -10.46
C ALA A 112 -12.39 3.87 -9.66
N LEU A 113 -13.27 4.60 -8.96
CA LEU A 113 -12.91 5.82 -8.24
C LEU A 113 -12.57 5.60 -6.77
N ILE A 114 -12.44 4.36 -6.31
CA ILE A 114 -11.87 4.10 -4.98
C ILE A 114 -10.42 4.60 -4.98
N PRO A 115 -10.06 5.53 -4.09
CA PRO A 115 -8.71 6.10 -4.07
C PRO A 115 -7.70 5.16 -3.43
N GLY A 116 -6.42 5.30 -3.83
CA GLY A 116 -5.30 4.62 -3.20
C GLY A 116 -4.93 3.30 -3.84
N THR A 117 -4.45 2.37 -3.04
CA THR A 117 -3.88 1.11 -3.50
C THR A 117 -4.82 -0.08 -3.31
N VAL A 118 -4.54 -1.18 -4.03
CA VAL A 118 -5.31 -2.43 -3.97
C VAL A 118 -5.44 -2.94 -2.54
N GLY A 119 -4.36 -2.92 -1.75
CA GLY A 119 -4.40 -3.37 -0.35
C GLY A 119 -5.26 -2.51 0.57
N ALA A 120 -5.53 -1.25 0.20
CA ALA A 120 -6.38 -0.34 0.97
C ALA A 120 -7.84 -0.33 0.47
N ALA A 121 -8.10 -0.73 -0.77
CA ALA A 121 -9.44 -0.67 -1.38
C ALA A 121 -10.55 -1.33 -0.54
N PRO A 122 -10.35 -2.48 0.14
CA PRO A 122 -11.40 -3.12 0.94
C PRO A 122 -11.86 -2.32 2.17
N VAL A 123 -11.13 -1.30 2.59
CA VAL A 123 -11.43 -0.47 3.77
C VAL A 123 -11.83 0.96 3.42
N GLN A 124 -12.08 1.23 2.15
CA GLN A 124 -12.51 2.54 1.64
C GLN A 124 -14.03 2.70 1.68
#